data_cac45e6283870bf4ef79772d7268ee88
#
_entry.id   cac45e6283870bf4ef79772d7268ee88
#
_cell.length_a   1.000
_cell.length_b   1.000
_cell.length_c   1.000
_cell.angle_alpha   90.00
_cell.angle_beta   90.00
_cell.angle_gamma   90.00
#
_symmetry.space_group_name_H-M   'P 1'
#
loop_
_entity.id
_entity.type
_entity.pdbx_description
1 polymer ?
#
loop_
_entity_poly.entity_id
_entity_poly.type
_entity_poly.pdbx_seq_one_letter_code
_entity_poly.pdbx_strand_id
1 'polypeptide(L)'
;MTPLFRNDPDLALRFLTTGMPEQAYATLRPFLRVFPTYYRLRHRISDARLDADRASVAAALDRIEAQRRGRTYLAGDAFSVADLTAAALLAPLLQPPELQYPLRFELPGYLKDYRAELLQHPAAQWATEVYRRHRGGSAEVA
;
A
#
# COMPACT_ATOMS: atom_id res chain seq x y z
N MET A 1 -2.03 -6.11 5.58
CA MET A 1 -0.91 -7.07 5.78
C MET A 1 -1.25 -8.26 6.68
N THR A 2 -2.14 -8.12 7.64
CA THR A 2 -2.48 -9.17 8.61
C THR A 2 -2.95 -10.50 8.03
N PRO A 3 -3.88 -10.56 7.05
CA PRO A 3 -4.28 -11.82 6.43
C PRO A 3 -3.14 -12.52 5.71
N LEU A 4 -2.20 -11.76 5.11
CA LEU A 4 -1.02 -12.30 4.43
C LEU A 4 -0.14 -13.11 5.38
N PHE A 5 0.22 -12.56 6.53
CA PHE A 5 1.08 -13.25 7.50
C PHE A 5 0.42 -14.49 8.13
N ARG A 6 -0.92 -14.54 8.14
CA ARG A 6 -1.65 -15.70 8.66
C ARG A 6 -1.86 -16.77 7.61
N ASN A 7 -2.28 -16.38 6.41
CA ASN A 7 -2.77 -17.29 5.39
C ASN A 7 -1.70 -17.63 4.35
N ASP A 8 -0.76 -16.71 4.12
CA ASP A 8 0.31 -16.89 3.13
C ASP A 8 1.58 -16.15 3.59
N PRO A 9 2.39 -16.75 4.47
CA PRO A 9 3.63 -16.15 4.95
C PRO A 9 4.67 -15.97 3.84
N ASP A 10 4.67 -16.80 2.81
CA ASP A 10 5.57 -16.69 1.66
C ASP A 10 5.27 -15.41 0.86
N LEU A 11 4.00 -15.16 0.60
CA LEU A 11 3.55 -13.93 -0.05
C LEU A 11 3.85 -12.69 0.80
N ALA A 12 3.69 -12.78 2.12
CA ALA A 12 4.06 -11.69 3.03
C ALA A 12 5.55 -11.37 2.94
N LEU A 13 6.42 -12.38 2.84
CA LEU A 13 7.85 -12.16 2.64
C LEU A 13 8.14 -11.51 1.28
N ARG A 14 7.47 -11.91 0.21
CA ARG A 14 7.59 -11.29 -1.11
C ARG A 14 7.24 -9.80 -1.08
N PHE A 15 6.19 -9.44 -0.32
CA PHE A 15 5.87 -8.03 -0.08
C PHE A 15 7.01 -7.29 0.62
N LEU A 16 7.56 -7.87 1.69
CA LEU A 16 8.62 -7.24 2.47
C LEU A 16 9.94 -7.11 1.69
N THR A 17 10.18 -7.99 0.72
CA THR A 17 11.40 -7.96 -0.12
C THR A 17 11.20 -7.26 -1.46
N THR A 18 10.03 -6.67 -1.70
CA THR A 18 9.77 -5.86 -2.90
C THR A 18 10.77 -4.69 -2.98
N GLY A 19 11.45 -4.57 -4.12
CA GLY A 19 12.52 -3.58 -4.31
C GLY A 19 13.90 -3.99 -3.78
N MET A 20 14.02 -5.15 -3.13
CA MET A 20 15.31 -5.71 -2.71
C MET A 20 15.90 -6.64 -3.80
N PRO A 21 17.20 -6.91 -3.79
CA PRO A 21 17.80 -7.93 -4.64
C PRO A 21 17.13 -9.30 -4.43
N GLU A 22 17.04 -10.10 -5.48
CA GLU A 22 16.34 -11.39 -5.46
C GLU A 22 16.89 -12.36 -4.38
N GLN A 23 18.19 -12.26 -4.08
CA GLN A 23 18.85 -13.02 -3.02
C GLN A 23 18.26 -12.73 -1.63
N ALA A 24 17.70 -11.54 -1.39
CA ALA A 24 17.11 -11.19 -0.10
C ALA A 24 15.92 -12.09 0.26
N TYR A 25 15.06 -12.42 -0.72
CA TYR A 25 13.97 -13.36 -0.52
C TYR A 25 14.50 -14.77 -0.15
N ALA A 26 15.48 -15.28 -0.90
CA ALA A 26 16.06 -16.59 -0.65
C ALA A 26 16.71 -16.69 0.75
N THR A 27 17.42 -15.64 1.15
CA THR A 27 18.09 -15.55 2.47
C THR A 27 17.09 -15.50 3.62
N LEU A 28 15.98 -14.80 3.46
CA LEU A 28 15.00 -14.62 4.52
C LEU A 28 13.95 -15.73 4.60
N ARG A 29 13.79 -16.51 3.53
CA ARG A 29 12.81 -17.61 3.45
C ARG A 29 12.88 -18.63 4.60
N PRO A 30 14.05 -19.07 5.10
CA PRO A 30 14.11 -20.00 6.25
C PRO A 30 13.45 -19.44 7.51
N PHE A 31 13.43 -18.13 7.68
CA PHE A 31 12.83 -17.46 8.84
C PHE A 31 11.30 -17.42 8.81
N LEU A 32 10.66 -17.80 7.69
CA LEU A 32 9.19 -17.84 7.55
C LEU A 32 8.51 -18.76 8.56
N ARG A 33 9.22 -19.73 9.13
CA ARG A 33 8.65 -20.62 10.16
C ARG A 33 8.42 -19.91 11.49
N VAL A 34 9.26 -18.93 11.83
CA VAL A 34 9.27 -18.26 13.14
C VAL A 34 8.71 -16.83 13.03
N PHE A 35 9.06 -16.12 11.99
CA PHE A 35 8.74 -14.72 11.79
C PHE A 35 7.24 -14.38 11.84
N PRO A 36 6.33 -15.14 11.18
CA PRO A 36 4.89 -14.84 11.23
C PRO A 36 4.31 -14.92 12.65
N THR A 37 4.75 -15.90 13.44
CA THR A 37 4.30 -16.07 14.82
C THR A 37 4.81 -14.92 15.68
N TYR A 38 6.09 -14.59 15.59
CA TYR A 38 6.68 -13.44 16.27
C TYR A 38 5.98 -12.13 15.86
N TYR A 39 5.77 -11.90 14.57
CA TYR A 39 5.13 -10.69 14.06
C TYR A 39 3.69 -10.55 14.56
N ARG A 40 2.90 -11.62 14.52
CA ARG A 40 1.54 -11.65 15.06
C ARG A 40 1.49 -11.29 16.54
N LEU A 41 2.37 -11.91 17.34
CA LEU A 41 2.44 -11.66 18.79
C LEU A 41 2.86 -10.22 19.06
N ARG A 42 3.91 -9.74 18.39
CA ARG A 42 4.48 -8.39 18.56
C ARG A 42 3.48 -7.29 18.18
N HIS A 43 2.69 -7.50 17.15
CA HIS A 43 1.74 -6.50 16.62
C HIS A 43 0.29 -6.75 17.02
N ARG A 44 0.02 -7.74 17.88
CA ARG A 44 -1.33 -8.10 18.37
C ARG A 44 -2.36 -8.22 17.22
N ILE A 45 -1.99 -8.93 16.18
CA ILE A 45 -2.80 -9.06 14.97
C ILE A 45 -4.01 -9.96 15.24
N SER A 46 -5.22 -9.42 15.12
CA SER A 46 -6.50 -10.11 15.24
C SER A 46 -7.46 -9.71 14.12
N ASP A 47 -8.51 -10.49 13.89
CA ASP A 47 -9.52 -10.17 12.86
C ASP A 47 -10.28 -8.88 13.22
N ALA A 48 -10.61 -8.66 14.49
CA ALA A 48 -11.21 -7.41 14.96
C ALA A 48 -10.34 -6.19 14.68
N ARG A 49 -9.00 -6.34 14.77
CA ARG A 49 -8.08 -5.27 14.43
C ARG A 49 -8.03 -5.01 12.93
N LEU A 50 -8.15 -6.05 12.11
CA LEU A 50 -8.22 -5.89 10.66
C LEU A 50 -9.44 -5.06 10.23
N ASP A 51 -10.59 -5.30 10.82
CA ASP A 51 -11.81 -4.52 10.53
C ASP A 51 -11.64 -3.07 10.98
N ALA A 52 -11.04 -2.84 12.15
CA ALA A 52 -10.70 -1.50 12.62
C ALA A 52 -9.68 -0.79 11.70
N ASP A 53 -8.68 -1.52 11.19
CA ASP A 53 -7.69 -0.98 10.25
C ASP A 53 -8.36 -0.61 8.90
N ARG A 54 -9.28 -1.43 8.39
CA ARG A 54 -10.07 -1.12 7.18
C ARG A 54 -10.95 0.13 7.38
N ALA A 55 -11.64 0.21 8.52
CA ALA A 55 -12.42 1.39 8.87
C ALA A 55 -11.54 2.65 8.96
N SER A 56 -10.32 2.52 9.49
CA SER A 56 -9.35 3.62 9.56
C SER A 56 -8.88 4.08 8.18
N VAL A 57 -8.68 3.15 7.24
CA VAL A 57 -8.35 3.47 5.84
C VAL A 57 -9.51 4.22 5.18
N ALA A 58 -10.74 3.73 5.34
CA ALA A 58 -11.93 4.38 4.80
C ALA A 58 -12.07 5.81 5.35
N ALA A 59 -11.97 5.99 6.67
CA ALA A 59 -12.02 7.30 7.31
C ALA A 59 -10.88 8.24 6.85
N ALA A 60 -9.71 7.70 6.53
CA ALA A 60 -8.61 8.49 5.98
C ALA A 60 -8.92 8.97 4.55
N LEU A 61 -9.50 8.12 3.71
CA LEU A 61 -9.95 8.50 2.37
C LEU A 61 -11.03 9.57 2.41
N ASP A 62 -12.04 9.41 3.28
CA ASP A 62 -13.09 10.40 3.50
C ASP A 62 -12.50 11.77 3.92
N ARG A 63 -11.52 11.74 4.82
CA ARG A 63 -10.85 12.98 5.30
C ARG A 63 -10.07 13.66 4.18
N ILE A 64 -9.36 12.89 3.34
CA ILE A 64 -8.64 13.42 2.18
C ILE A 64 -9.63 14.07 1.22
N GLU A 65 -10.75 13.42 0.91
CA GLU A 65 -11.77 13.96 0.01
C GLU A 65 -12.41 15.24 0.57
N ALA A 66 -12.78 15.22 1.86
CA ALA A 66 -13.34 16.38 2.53
C ALA A 66 -12.35 17.57 2.55
N GLN A 67 -11.06 17.31 2.71
CA GLN A 67 -10.04 18.36 2.69
C GLN A 67 -9.79 18.88 1.27
N ARG A 68 -9.81 18.01 0.28
CA ARG A 68 -9.64 18.36 -1.13
C ARG A 68 -10.78 19.24 -1.65
N ARG A 69 -12.01 19.01 -1.20
CA ARG A 69 -13.21 19.78 -1.59
C ARG A 69 -13.36 19.95 -3.11
N GLY A 70 -13.10 18.91 -3.88
CA GLY A 70 -13.13 18.93 -5.34
C GLY A 70 -11.97 19.65 -6.02
N ARG A 71 -11.00 20.19 -5.26
CA ARG A 71 -9.78 20.80 -5.84
C ARG A 71 -8.85 19.74 -6.41
N THR A 72 -7.94 20.16 -7.27
CA THR A 72 -6.89 19.30 -7.83
C THR A 72 -5.89 18.85 -6.77
N TYR A 73 -5.56 19.73 -5.81
CA TYR A 73 -4.56 19.47 -4.77
C TYR A 73 -5.12 19.73 -3.37
N LEU A 74 -4.50 19.15 -2.35
CA LEU A 74 -4.90 19.24 -0.94
C LEU A 74 -4.63 20.63 -0.35
N ALA A 75 -3.51 21.25 -0.75
CA ALA A 75 -3.09 22.55 -0.24
C ALA A 75 -2.83 23.53 -1.40
N GLY A 76 -3.79 24.44 -1.63
CA GLY A 76 -3.66 25.46 -2.69
C GLY A 76 -3.87 24.91 -4.10
N ASP A 77 -3.28 25.59 -5.09
CA ASP A 77 -3.51 25.35 -6.50
C ASP A 77 -2.34 24.64 -7.20
N ALA A 78 -1.30 24.30 -6.45
CA ALA A 78 -0.10 23.62 -6.95
C ALA A 78 0.18 22.33 -6.16
N PHE A 79 0.89 21.40 -6.81
CA PHE A 79 1.37 20.18 -6.17
C PHE A 79 2.25 20.49 -4.97
N SER A 80 1.97 19.86 -3.84
CA SER A 80 2.59 20.14 -2.56
C SER A 80 3.06 18.84 -1.85
N VAL A 81 3.81 19.03 -0.76
CA VAL A 81 4.22 17.93 0.13
C VAL A 81 3.01 17.18 0.71
N ALA A 82 1.88 17.86 0.92
CA ALA A 82 0.66 17.22 1.41
C ALA A 82 0.14 16.19 0.40
N ASP A 83 0.11 16.55 -0.89
CA ASP A 83 -0.32 15.66 -1.98
C ASP A 83 0.64 14.47 -2.13
N LEU A 84 1.94 14.75 -2.14
CA LEU A 84 2.97 13.72 -2.20
C LEU A 84 2.84 12.72 -1.05
N THR A 85 2.68 13.22 0.17
CA THR A 85 2.59 12.38 1.38
C THR A 85 1.32 11.52 1.36
N ALA A 86 0.17 12.10 1.06
CA ALA A 86 -1.09 11.38 1.01
C ALA A 86 -1.06 10.29 -0.08
N ALA A 87 -0.60 10.61 -1.28
CA ALA A 87 -0.49 9.65 -2.37
C ALA A 87 0.52 8.54 -2.05
N ALA A 88 1.68 8.87 -1.48
CA ALA A 88 2.72 7.90 -1.12
C ALA A 88 2.25 6.93 -0.04
N LEU A 89 1.50 7.38 0.97
CA LEU A 89 0.94 6.52 2.02
C LEU A 89 -0.15 5.57 1.49
N LEU A 90 -0.90 5.97 0.48
CA LEU A 90 -1.92 5.15 -0.16
C LEU A 90 -1.34 4.18 -1.22
N ALA A 91 -0.19 4.49 -1.78
CA ALA A 91 0.41 3.73 -2.88
C ALA A 91 0.58 2.22 -2.61
N PRO A 92 0.99 1.74 -1.42
CA PRO A 92 1.08 0.31 -1.13
C PRO A 92 -0.27 -0.42 -1.22
N LEU A 93 -1.39 0.28 -0.99
CA LEU A 93 -2.73 -0.27 -1.10
C LEU A 93 -3.27 -0.19 -2.53
N LEU A 94 -3.03 0.94 -3.20
CA LEU A 94 -3.58 1.24 -4.52
C LEU A 94 -2.75 0.65 -5.66
N GLN A 95 -1.45 0.41 -5.45
CA GLN A 95 -0.52 -0.12 -6.46
C GLN A 95 -0.64 0.60 -7.81
N PRO A 96 -0.42 1.95 -7.87
CA PRO A 96 -0.46 2.66 -9.13
C PRO A 96 0.62 2.14 -10.09
N PRO A 97 0.38 2.15 -11.43
CA PRO A 97 1.33 1.63 -12.41
C PRO A 97 2.71 2.31 -12.38
N GLU A 98 2.75 3.56 -11.91
CA GLU A 98 3.95 4.39 -11.83
C GLU A 98 4.81 4.12 -10.59
N LEU A 99 4.49 3.07 -9.79
CA LEU A 99 5.32 2.69 -8.65
C LEU A 99 6.74 2.32 -9.12
N GLN A 100 7.75 2.82 -8.40
CA GLN A 100 9.15 2.51 -8.66
C GLN A 100 9.44 1.02 -8.53
N TYR A 101 8.83 0.38 -7.53
CA TYR A 101 8.97 -1.05 -7.28
C TYR A 101 7.60 -1.72 -7.38
N PRO A 102 7.13 -2.04 -8.62
CA PRO A 102 5.89 -2.77 -8.79
C PRO A 102 5.99 -4.17 -8.21
N LEU A 103 4.88 -4.72 -7.77
CA LEU A 103 4.83 -6.09 -7.30
C LEU A 103 5.20 -7.05 -8.45
N ARG A 104 6.17 -7.94 -8.19
CA ARG A 104 6.60 -8.98 -9.13
C ARG A 104 5.84 -10.30 -8.97
N PHE A 105 4.68 -10.26 -8.31
CA PHE A 105 3.84 -11.42 -8.04
C PHE A 105 2.37 -11.02 -8.07
N GLU A 106 1.50 -12.00 -8.27
CA GLU A 106 0.06 -11.77 -8.31
C GLU A 106 -0.51 -11.59 -6.90
N LEU A 107 -1.39 -10.58 -6.75
CA LEU A 107 -2.12 -10.40 -5.51
C LEU A 107 -3.17 -11.52 -5.35
N PRO A 108 -3.35 -12.05 -4.13
CA PRO A 108 -4.49 -12.91 -3.81
C PRO A 108 -5.82 -12.23 -4.11
N GLY A 109 -6.85 -13.05 -4.44
CA GLY A 109 -8.18 -12.55 -4.80
C GLY A 109 -8.73 -11.52 -3.80
N TYR A 110 -8.70 -11.84 -2.50
CA TYR A 110 -9.20 -10.95 -1.45
C TYR A 110 -8.49 -9.58 -1.38
N LEU A 111 -7.23 -9.49 -1.81
CA LEU A 111 -6.51 -8.20 -1.91
C LEU A 111 -6.84 -7.47 -3.21
N LYS A 112 -7.06 -8.20 -4.29
CA LYS A 112 -7.57 -7.62 -5.55
C LYS A 112 -8.94 -7.00 -5.33
N ASP A 113 -9.84 -7.72 -4.64
CA ASP A 113 -11.20 -7.26 -4.34
C ASP A 113 -11.17 -6.03 -3.44
N TYR A 114 -10.39 -6.06 -2.36
CA TYR A 114 -10.23 -4.91 -1.47
C TYR A 114 -9.64 -3.69 -2.19
N ARG A 115 -8.64 -3.89 -3.04
CA ARG A 115 -8.10 -2.82 -3.88
C ARG A 115 -9.15 -2.25 -4.84
N ALA A 116 -9.94 -3.12 -5.48
CA ALA A 116 -11.02 -2.71 -6.36
C ALA A 116 -12.08 -1.88 -5.62
N GLU A 117 -12.42 -2.26 -4.40
CA GLU A 117 -13.30 -1.49 -3.51
C GLU A 117 -12.70 -0.10 -3.21
N LEU A 118 -11.45 -0.03 -2.79
CA LEU A 118 -10.78 1.25 -2.50
C LEU A 118 -10.75 2.18 -3.72
N LEU A 119 -10.53 1.64 -4.92
CA LEU A 119 -10.49 2.42 -6.17
C LEU A 119 -11.85 2.99 -6.59
N GLN A 120 -12.95 2.59 -5.96
CA GLN A 120 -14.25 3.26 -6.14
C GLN A 120 -14.31 4.60 -5.40
N HIS A 121 -13.43 4.81 -4.41
CA HIS A 121 -13.42 6.04 -3.62
C HIS A 121 -12.73 7.19 -4.36
N PRO A 122 -13.32 8.41 -4.43
CA PRO A 122 -12.75 9.54 -5.16
C PRO A 122 -11.34 9.93 -4.72
N ALA A 123 -11.03 9.86 -3.42
CA ALA A 123 -9.68 10.13 -2.91
C ALA A 123 -8.64 9.10 -3.35
N ALA A 124 -9.03 7.83 -3.53
CA ALA A 124 -8.13 6.80 -4.06
C ALA A 124 -7.85 7.01 -5.56
N GLN A 125 -8.87 7.38 -6.32
CA GLN A 125 -8.72 7.76 -7.74
C GLN A 125 -7.83 8.99 -7.88
N TRP A 126 -8.04 10.01 -7.05
CA TRP A 126 -7.19 11.18 -6.99
C TRP A 126 -5.73 10.84 -6.67
N ALA A 127 -5.47 9.99 -5.67
CA ALA A 127 -4.12 9.57 -5.32
C ALA A 127 -3.41 8.86 -6.49
N THR A 128 -4.12 8.00 -7.21
CA THR A 128 -3.61 7.34 -8.42
C THR A 128 -3.29 8.36 -9.51
N GLU A 129 -4.15 9.37 -9.71
CA GLU A 129 -3.92 10.45 -10.68
C GLU A 129 -2.73 11.34 -10.29
N VAL A 130 -2.52 11.61 -8.99
CA VAL A 130 -1.33 12.31 -8.49
C VAL A 130 -0.06 11.55 -8.88
N TYR A 131 -0.05 10.22 -8.72
CA TYR A 131 1.07 9.38 -9.16
C TYR A 131 1.29 9.53 -10.67
N ARG A 132 0.27 9.35 -11.47
CA ARG A 132 0.35 9.45 -12.93
C ARG A 132 0.90 10.80 -13.40
N ARG A 133 0.53 11.90 -12.74
CA ARG A 133 0.95 13.25 -13.14
C ARG A 133 2.36 13.61 -12.69
N HIS A 134 2.74 13.19 -11.49
CA HIS A 134 3.91 13.76 -10.81
C HIS A 134 5.05 12.78 -10.58
N ARG A 135 4.81 11.47 -10.72
CA ARG A 135 5.88 10.49 -10.48
C ARG A 135 6.99 10.53 -11.54
N GLY A 136 6.62 10.76 -12.82
CA GLY A 136 7.58 10.77 -13.91
C GLY A 136 8.31 9.43 -14.10
N GLY A 137 9.43 9.46 -14.79
CA GLY A 137 10.34 8.32 -14.91
C GLY A 137 11.11 8.08 -13.62
N SER A 138 11.66 6.85 -13.46
CA SER A 138 12.54 6.54 -12.33
C SER A 138 13.78 7.42 -12.35
N ALA A 139 14.17 7.94 -11.19
CA ALA A 139 15.42 8.66 -10.99
C ALA A 139 16.58 7.71 -10.62
N GLU A 140 16.41 6.39 -10.78
CA GLU A 140 17.51 5.44 -10.59
C GLU A 140 18.61 5.73 -11.60
N VAL A 141 19.78 6.04 -11.07
CA VAL A 141 21.02 6.10 -11.85
C VAL A 141 21.46 4.64 -12.03
N ALA A 142 21.61 4.23 -13.29
CA ALA A 142 22.09 2.90 -13.65
C ALA A 142 23.55 2.70 -13.20
#